data_8afe597d285ea08390c97ebe2be739ad
#
_entry.id   8afe597d285ea08390c97ebe2be739ad
#
_cell.length_a   1.000
_cell.length_b   1.000
_cell.length_c   1.000
_cell.angle_alpha   90.00
_cell.angle_beta   90.00
_cell.angle_gamma   90.00
#
_symmetry.space_group_name_H-M   'P 1'
#
loop_
_entity.id
_entity.type
_entity.pdbx_description
1 polymer ?
#
loop_
_entity_poly.entity_id
_entity_poly.type
_entity_poly.pdbx_seq_one_letter_code
_entity_poly.pdbx_strand_id
1 'polypeptide(L)'
;MTQQPGSEGTLVLSYLGLRKAIGVALFPTTPEFDPTARDKVIGAMHLLFAAAFFLTLAFFSLILFRKTDPTKQPTRKKQQRNLIYAVCGYAILACIGLIVVIAQLPGDTAVKRLEPVFWLESLAVVAFGVSWLTKGEAILKDDET
;
A
#
# COMPACT_ATOMS: atom_id res chain seq x y z
N MET A 1 33.09 5.64 -3.68
CA MET A 1 31.63 5.36 -3.76
C MET A 1 31.09 5.35 -2.36
N THR A 2 30.56 6.48 -1.88
CA THR A 2 29.94 6.60 -0.56
C THR A 2 28.52 6.09 -0.65
N GLN A 3 28.27 4.89 -0.13
CA GLN A 3 26.90 4.39 0.06
C GLN A 3 26.18 5.34 1.03
N GLN A 4 25.09 5.94 0.58
CA GLN A 4 24.24 6.76 1.47
C GLN A 4 23.66 5.86 2.57
N PRO A 5 23.84 6.18 3.85
CA PRO A 5 23.21 5.45 4.94
C PRO A 5 21.68 5.63 4.85
N GLY A 6 20.99 4.59 4.46
CA GLY A 6 19.53 4.57 4.21
C GLY A 6 19.12 3.75 2.98
N SER A 7 20.03 3.51 2.03
CA SER A 7 19.73 2.73 0.84
C SER A 7 19.47 1.25 1.15
N GLU A 8 20.19 0.67 2.09
CA GLU A 8 20.04 -0.74 2.46
C GLU A 8 18.67 -1.02 3.08
N GLY A 9 18.19 -0.17 4.00
CA GLY A 9 16.85 -0.32 4.58
C GLY A 9 15.74 -0.24 3.53
N THR A 10 15.88 0.65 2.55
CA THR A 10 14.92 0.79 1.44
C THR A 10 14.94 -0.44 0.54
N LEU A 11 16.12 -0.98 0.22
CA LEU A 11 16.27 -2.19 -0.60
C LEU A 11 15.66 -3.42 0.10
N VAL A 12 15.93 -3.61 1.39
CA VAL A 12 15.37 -4.72 2.18
C VAL A 12 13.84 -4.63 2.21
N LEU A 13 13.28 -3.44 2.46
CA LEU A 13 11.83 -3.25 2.48
C LEU A 13 11.18 -3.45 1.12
N SER A 14 11.83 -3.01 0.04
CA SER A 14 11.36 -3.25 -1.34
C SER A 14 11.35 -4.75 -1.66
N TYR A 15 12.40 -5.47 -1.25
CA TYR A 15 12.47 -6.91 -1.41
C TYR A 15 11.40 -7.66 -0.61
N LEU A 16 11.14 -7.22 0.63
CA LEU A 16 10.05 -7.76 1.46
C LEU A 16 8.67 -7.47 0.85
N GLY A 17 8.48 -6.29 0.27
CA GLY A 17 7.24 -5.93 -0.47
C GLY A 17 7.02 -6.84 -1.67
N LEU A 18 8.06 -7.10 -2.47
CA LEU A 18 8.00 -8.00 -3.62
C LEU A 18 7.62 -9.45 -3.21
N ARG A 19 8.21 -9.98 -2.15
CA ARG A 19 7.87 -11.32 -1.64
C ARG A 19 6.40 -11.42 -1.21
N LYS A 20 5.85 -10.36 -0.63
CA LYS A 20 4.43 -10.31 -0.22
C LYS A 20 3.50 -10.24 -1.44
N ALA A 21 3.86 -9.47 -2.48
CA ALA A 21 3.12 -9.43 -3.73
C ALA A 21 3.09 -10.80 -4.42
N ILE A 22 4.21 -11.54 -4.42
CA ILE A 22 4.26 -12.92 -4.92
C ILE A 22 3.33 -13.82 -4.09
N GLY A 23 3.30 -13.67 -2.76
CA GLY A 23 2.37 -14.40 -1.90
C GLY A 23 0.91 -14.15 -2.27
N VAL A 24 0.52 -12.90 -2.51
CA VAL A 24 -0.84 -12.55 -2.98
C VAL A 24 -1.17 -13.24 -4.30
N ALA A 25 -0.23 -13.28 -5.24
CA ALA A 25 -0.43 -13.90 -6.55
C ALA A 25 -0.52 -15.44 -6.49
N LEU A 26 0.18 -16.07 -5.55
CA LEU A 26 0.21 -17.54 -5.41
C LEU A 26 -0.98 -18.11 -4.62
N PHE A 27 -1.61 -17.32 -3.75
CA PHE A 27 -2.75 -17.76 -2.96
C PHE A 27 -4.02 -17.07 -3.48
N PRO A 28 -4.97 -17.81 -4.11
CA PRO A 28 -6.23 -17.25 -4.56
C PRO A 28 -7.14 -16.89 -3.38
N THR A 29 -8.09 -16.00 -3.64
CA THR A 29 -9.17 -15.68 -2.69
C THR A 29 -10.08 -16.88 -2.44
N THR A 30 -10.79 -16.89 -1.31
CA THR A 30 -11.77 -17.94 -1.01
C THR A 30 -12.90 -17.90 -2.03
N PRO A 31 -13.29 -19.05 -2.66
CA PRO A 31 -14.44 -19.13 -3.53
C PRO A 31 -15.75 -18.71 -2.82
N GLU A 32 -16.67 -18.08 -3.55
CA GLU A 32 -17.93 -17.62 -2.98
C GLU A 32 -18.93 -18.79 -2.73
N PHE A 33 -18.84 -19.85 -3.57
CA PHE A 33 -19.77 -20.98 -3.50
C PHE A 33 -19.07 -22.19 -2.88
N ASP A 34 -19.66 -22.73 -1.83
CA ASP A 34 -19.30 -23.97 -1.13
C ASP A 34 -17.78 -24.13 -0.86
N PRO A 35 -17.17 -23.17 -0.14
CA PRO A 35 -15.73 -23.21 0.13
C PRO A 35 -15.39 -24.36 1.09
N THR A 36 -14.48 -25.22 0.67
CA THR A 36 -13.91 -26.27 1.52
C THR A 36 -13.06 -25.68 2.66
N ALA A 37 -12.75 -26.51 3.67
CA ALA A 37 -11.84 -26.07 4.73
C ALA A 37 -10.46 -25.64 4.18
N ARG A 38 -9.98 -26.30 3.11
CA ARG A 38 -8.74 -25.96 2.42
C ARG A 38 -8.84 -24.58 1.74
N ASP A 39 -9.95 -24.29 1.07
CA ASP A 39 -10.15 -23.00 0.40
C ASP A 39 -10.17 -21.85 1.39
N LYS A 40 -10.77 -22.04 2.55
CA LYS A 40 -10.76 -21.06 3.66
C LYS A 40 -9.34 -20.77 4.17
N VAL A 41 -8.50 -21.79 4.30
CA VAL A 41 -7.10 -21.62 4.70
C VAL A 41 -6.31 -20.87 3.63
N ILE A 42 -6.46 -21.25 2.36
CA ILE A 42 -5.79 -20.60 1.23
C ILE A 42 -6.22 -19.13 1.12
N GLY A 43 -7.52 -18.83 1.23
CA GLY A 43 -8.03 -17.47 1.24
C GLY A 43 -7.54 -16.64 2.42
N ALA A 44 -7.42 -17.24 3.62
CA ALA A 44 -6.83 -16.57 4.78
C ALA A 44 -5.35 -16.23 4.55
N MET A 45 -4.59 -17.09 3.88
CA MET A 45 -3.21 -16.80 3.49
C MET A 45 -3.13 -15.66 2.48
N HIS A 46 -4.04 -15.62 1.48
CA HIS A 46 -4.16 -14.50 0.57
C HIS A 46 -4.35 -13.17 1.33
N LEU A 47 -5.33 -13.11 2.23
CA LEU A 47 -5.62 -11.91 3.03
C LEU A 47 -4.43 -11.49 3.89
N LEU A 48 -3.71 -12.44 4.47
CA LEU A 48 -2.51 -12.14 5.27
C LEU A 48 -1.41 -11.49 4.42
N PHE A 49 -1.13 -12.04 3.23
CA PHE A 49 -0.14 -11.49 2.32
C PHE A 49 -0.59 -10.14 1.75
N ALA A 50 -1.86 -9.98 1.40
CA ALA A 50 -2.43 -8.72 0.91
C ALA A 50 -2.33 -7.63 1.99
N ALA A 51 -2.76 -7.90 3.22
CA ALA A 51 -2.64 -6.97 4.33
C ALA A 51 -1.18 -6.56 4.57
N ALA A 52 -0.27 -7.52 4.62
CA ALA A 52 1.15 -7.25 4.80
C ALA A 52 1.76 -6.45 3.62
N PHE A 53 1.28 -6.68 2.39
CA PHE A 53 1.67 -5.93 1.20
C PHE A 53 1.21 -4.47 1.30
N PHE A 54 -0.08 -4.22 1.51
CA PHE A 54 -0.63 -2.86 1.60
C PHE A 54 -0.09 -2.07 2.80
N LEU A 55 0.13 -2.72 3.95
CA LEU A 55 0.81 -2.09 5.09
C LEU A 55 2.23 -1.66 4.75
N THR A 56 2.94 -2.43 3.92
CA THR A 56 4.25 -2.04 3.42
C THR A 56 4.16 -0.81 2.52
N LEU A 57 3.18 -0.74 1.60
CA LEU A 57 2.96 0.43 0.74
C LEU A 57 2.60 1.68 1.56
N ALA A 58 1.74 1.54 2.57
CA ALA A 58 1.41 2.62 3.50
C ALA A 58 2.65 3.10 4.27
N PHE A 59 3.49 2.19 4.74
CA PHE A 59 4.75 2.51 5.41
C PHE A 59 5.71 3.30 4.50
N PHE A 60 5.85 2.90 3.22
CA PHE A 60 6.63 3.66 2.25
C PHE A 60 6.11 5.09 2.14
N SER A 61 4.81 5.27 1.92
CA SER A 61 4.20 6.59 1.74
C SER A 61 4.31 7.45 2.99
N LEU A 62 3.98 6.91 4.17
CA LEU A 62 3.91 7.69 5.42
C LEU A 62 5.27 7.96 6.05
N ILE A 63 6.21 7.05 5.91
CA ILE A 63 7.48 7.12 6.63
C ILE A 63 8.65 7.37 5.67
N LEU A 64 8.89 6.48 4.69
CA LEU A 64 10.10 6.55 3.88
C LEU A 64 10.11 7.77 2.95
N PHE A 65 9.00 8.03 2.25
CA PHE A 65 8.94 9.12 1.28
C PHE A 65 8.95 10.51 1.93
N ARG A 66 8.50 10.59 3.18
CA ARG A 66 8.47 11.84 3.96
C ARG A 66 9.81 12.17 4.63
N LYS A 67 10.76 11.24 4.68
CA LYS A 67 12.08 11.52 5.26
C LYS A 67 12.72 12.74 4.58
N THR A 68 13.17 13.69 5.41
CA THR A 68 13.86 14.92 4.99
C THR A 68 15.20 14.96 5.71
N ASP A 69 16.22 15.52 5.07
CA ASP A 69 17.49 15.78 5.72
C ASP A 69 17.27 16.80 6.88
N PRO A 70 17.62 16.44 8.13
CA PRO A 70 17.40 17.31 9.28
C PRO A 70 18.18 18.64 9.21
N THR A 71 19.20 18.71 8.35
CA THR A 71 20.02 19.92 8.19
C THR A 71 19.41 20.94 7.20
N LYS A 72 18.37 20.55 6.42
CA LYS A 72 17.77 21.41 5.40
C LYS A 72 16.34 21.80 5.76
N GLN A 73 16.05 23.08 5.64
CA GLN A 73 14.66 23.57 5.76
C GLN A 73 13.83 23.04 4.57
N PRO A 74 12.64 22.44 4.81
CA PRO A 74 11.82 21.91 3.74
C PRO A 74 11.25 23.04 2.87
N THR A 75 11.48 22.96 1.57
CA THR A 75 10.89 23.90 0.59
C THR A 75 9.35 23.76 0.54
N ARG A 76 8.65 24.76 0.00
CA ARG A 76 7.18 24.71 -0.19
C ARG A 76 6.79 23.46 -1.01
N LYS A 77 7.54 23.12 -2.06
CA LYS A 77 7.30 21.92 -2.88
C LYS A 77 7.50 20.64 -2.08
N LYS A 78 8.51 20.59 -1.21
CA LYS A 78 8.71 19.45 -0.31
C LYS A 78 7.55 19.27 0.67
N GLN A 79 6.99 20.38 1.19
CA GLN A 79 5.81 20.32 2.05
C GLN A 79 4.58 19.79 1.30
N GLN A 80 4.35 20.24 0.06
CA GLN A 80 3.27 19.74 -0.80
C GLN A 80 3.43 18.24 -1.09
N ARG A 81 4.65 17.79 -1.44
CA ARG A 81 4.93 16.36 -1.63
C ARG A 81 4.66 15.56 -0.35
N ASN A 82 5.10 16.07 0.80
CA ASN A 82 4.84 15.41 2.08
C ASN A 82 3.34 15.29 2.41
N LEU A 83 2.53 16.28 2.00
CA LEU A 83 1.08 16.22 2.12
C LEU A 83 0.50 15.12 1.23
N ILE A 84 0.93 15.04 -0.04
CA ILE A 84 0.50 13.97 -0.97
C ILE A 84 0.84 12.60 -0.39
N TYR A 85 2.05 12.40 0.12
CA TYR A 85 2.45 11.14 0.75
C TYR A 85 1.58 10.79 1.95
N ALA A 86 1.25 11.78 2.79
CA ALA A 86 0.37 11.57 3.94
C ALA A 86 -1.04 11.17 3.49
N VAL A 87 -1.64 11.91 2.56
CA VAL A 87 -2.99 11.64 2.04
C VAL A 87 -3.03 10.23 1.41
N CYS A 88 -2.08 9.89 0.55
CA CYS A 88 -2.01 8.57 -0.09
C CYS A 88 -1.83 7.45 0.94
N GLY A 89 -0.94 7.62 1.90
CA GLY A 89 -0.69 6.62 2.94
C GLY A 89 -1.90 6.39 3.85
N TYR A 90 -2.60 7.45 4.26
CA TYR A 90 -3.84 7.32 5.03
C TYR A 90 -4.98 6.75 4.19
N ALA A 91 -5.06 7.07 2.90
CA ALA A 91 -6.03 6.45 1.99
C ALA A 91 -5.84 4.93 1.91
N ILE A 92 -4.58 4.46 1.80
CA ILE A 92 -4.27 3.02 1.83
C ILE A 92 -4.73 2.39 3.15
N LEU A 93 -4.43 2.99 4.30
CA LEU A 93 -4.86 2.48 5.61
C LEU A 93 -6.38 2.47 5.75
N ALA A 94 -7.08 3.49 5.24
CA ALA A 94 -8.54 3.53 5.22
C ALA A 94 -9.13 2.41 4.36
N CYS A 95 -8.56 2.13 3.18
CA CYS A 95 -8.97 1.01 2.34
C CYS A 95 -8.82 -0.33 3.07
N ILE A 96 -7.69 -0.57 3.74
CA ILE A 96 -7.48 -1.78 4.55
C ILE A 96 -8.53 -1.89 5.65
N GLY A 97 -8.77 -0.80 6.39
CA GLY A 97 -9.75 -0.77 7.46
C GLY A 97 -11.17 -1.07 6.96
N LEU A 98 -11.56 -0.50 5.80
CA LEU A 98 -12.85 -0.77 5.18
C LEU A 98 -12.97 -2.21 4.71
N ILE A 99 -11.93 -2.81 4.13
CA ILE A 99 -11.91 -4.22 3.74
C ILE A 99 -12.15 -5.11 4.96
N VAL A 100 -11.48 -4.83 6.08
CA VAL A 100 -11.67 -5.57 7.33
C VAL A 100 -13.13 -5.46 7.83
N VAL A 101 -13.73 -4.26 7.79
CA VAL A 101 -15.13 -4.05 8.18
C VAL A 101 -16.08 -4.82 7.25
N ILE A 102 -15.88 -4.73 5.94
CA ILE A 102 -16.70 -5.43 4.94
C ILE A 102 -16.59 -6.94 5.08
N ALA A 103 -15.43 -7.46 5.45
CA ALA A 103 -15.22 -8.89 5.70
C ALA A 103 -16.11 -9.43 6.84
N GLN A 104 -16.49 -8.58 7.81
CA GLN A 104 -17.37 -8.95 8.93
C GLN A 104 -18.86 -8.97 8.54
N LEU A 105 -19.25 -8.41 7.39
CA LEU A 105 -20.64 -8.38 6.95
C LEU A 105 -21.11 -9.77 6.52
N PRO A 106 -22.42 -10.09 6.67
CA PRO A 106 -23.00 -11.31 6.11
C PRO A 106 -22.79 -11.43 4.59
N GLY A 107 -22.68 -12.66 4.08
CA GLY A 107 -22.32 -12.91 2.67
C GLY A 107 -23.35 -12.42 1.64
N ASP A 108 -24.61 -12.34 2.03
CA ASP A 108 -25.76 -11.92 1.19
C ASP A 108 -26.00 -10.41 1.16
N THR A 109 -25.12 -9.63 1.80
CA THR A 109 -25.27 -8.17 1.88
C THR A 109 -25.12 -7.54 0.48
N ALA A 110 -26.03 -6.60 0.14
CA ALA A 110 -25.98 -5.86 -1.13
C ALA A 110 -24.61 -5.18 -1.40
N VAL A 111 -23.91 -4.76 -0.34
CA VAL A 111 -22.57 -4.16 -0.44
C VAL A 111 -21.57 -5.15 -1.02
N LYS A 112 -21.61 -6.43 -0.64
CA LYS A 112 -20.67 -7.45 -1.16
C LYS A 112 -20.87 -7.75 -2.64
N ARG A 113 -22.07 -7.58 -3.17
CA ARG A 113 -22.37 -7.75 -4.61
C ARG A 113 -21.68 -6.71 -5.51
N LEU A 114 -21.21 -5.60 -4.94
CA LEU A 114 -20.52 -4.52 -5.67
C LEU A 114 -19.00 -4.76 -5.77
N GLU A 115 -18.53 -5.94 -5.36
CA GLU A 115 -17.08 -6.26 -5.34
C GLU A 115 -16.23 -5.17 -4.64
N PRO A 116 -16.63 -4.69 -3.45
CA PRO A 116 -16.00 -3.53 -2.81
C PRO A 116 -14.53 -3.78 -2.48
N VAL A 117 -14.13 -5.01 -2.22
CA VAL A 117 -12.74 -5.39 -1.95
C VAL A 117 -11.86 -5.08 -3.15
N PHE A 118 -12.28 -5.48 -4.35
CA PHE A 118 -11.57 -5.17 -5.60
C PHE A 118 -11.35 -3.66 -5.81
N TRP A 119 -12.40 -2.86 -5.57
CA TRP A 119 -12.32 -1.41 -5.74
C TRP A 119 -11.42 -0.75 -4.69
N LEU A 120 -11.47 -1.20 -3.45
CA LEU A 120 -10.64 -0.68 -2.36
C LEU A 120 -9.16 -1.05 -2.56
N GLU A 121 -8.86 -2.27 -2.99
CA GLU A 121 -7.50 -2.68 -3.33
C GLU A 121 -6.96 -1.89 -4.52
N SER A 122 -7.77 -1.70 -5.57
CA SER A 122 -7.41 -0.89 -6.74
C SER A 122 -7.11 0.55 -6.34
N LEU A 123 -7.96 1.15 -5.50
CA LEU A 123 -7.76 2.51 -5.00
C LEU A 123 -6.47 2.61 -4.17
N ALA A 124 -6.18 1.63 -3.32
CA ALA A 124 -4.96 1.59 -2.52
C ALA A 124 -3.70 1.52 -3.40
N VAL A 125 -3.72 0.71 -4.47
CA VAL A 125 -2.62 0.63 -5.44
C VAL A 125 -2.45 1.95 -6.19
N VAL A 126 -3.54 2.58 -6.65
CA VAL A 126 -3.49 3.89 -7.33
C VAL A 126 -2.95 4.96 -6.39
N ALA A 127 -3.40 5.01 -5.13
CA ALA A 127 -2.88 5.94 -4.14
C ALA A 127 -1.37 5.77 -3.93
N PHE A 128 -0.88 4.53 -3.85
CA PHE A 128 0.55 4.27 -3.79
C PHE A 128 1.26 4.72 -5.08
N GLY A 129 0.69 4.46 -6.26
CA GLY A 129 1.23 4.89 -7.56
C GLY A 129 1.43 6.40 -7.61
N VAL A 130 0.44 7.18 -7.17
CA VAL A 130 0.57 8.65 -7.05
C VAL A 130 1.70 9.04 -6.10
N SER A 131 1.80 8.39 -4.95
CA SER A 131 2.88 8.59 -3.99
C SER A 131 4.26 8.31 -4.60
N TRP A 132 4.38 7.21 -5.33
CA TRP A 132 5.60 6.80 -6.01
C TRP A 132 6.02 7.76 -7.12
N LEU A 133 5.08 8.17 -7.99
CA LEU A 133 5.33 9.14 -9.06
C LEU A 133 5.74 10.51 -8.51
N THR A 134 5.13 10.92 -7.39
CA THR A 134 5.53 12.15 -6.67
C THR A 134 6.94 12.02 -6.10
N LYS A 135 7.34 10.84 -5.62
CA LYS A 135 8.70 10.58 -5.10
C LYS A 135 9.74 10.57 -6.21
N GLY A 136 9.40 10.03 -7.38
CA GLY A 136 10.26 10.03 -8.58
C GLY A 136 10.32 11.36 -9.33
N GLU A 137 9.75 12.44 -8.75
CA GLU A 137 9.70 13.79 -9.32
C GLU A 137 8.98 13.88 -10.69
N ALA A 138 8.20 12.86 -11.04
CA ALA A 138 7.30 12.92 -12.19
C ALA A 138 6.14 13.90 -11.94
N ILE A 139 5.77 14.08 -10.67
CA ILE A 139 4.78 15.05 -10.18
C ILE A 139 5.49 15.97 -9.20
N LEU A 140 5.36 17.29 -9.35
CA LEU A 140 5.98 18.30 -8.49
C LEU A 140 7.53 18.23 -8.45
N LYS A 141 8.16 18.32 -9.62
CA LYS A 141 9.61 18.44 -9.74
C LYS A 141 10.12 19.66 -8.97
N ASP A 142 11.28 19.54 -8.29
CA ASP A 142 11.95 20.69 -7.69
C ASP A 142 12.49 21.60 -8.80
N ASP A 143 12.42 22.93 -8.62
CA ASP A 143 13.07 23.87 -9.50
C ASP A 143 14.57 23.72 -9.28
N GLU A 144 15.31 23.46 -10.36
CA GLU A 144 16.77 23.51 -10.35
C GLU A 144 17.17 24.98 -10.08
N THR A 145 17.63 25.26 -8.87
CA THR A 145 18.33 26.49 -8.48
C THR A 145 19.82 26.27 -8.49
#